data_77a182fc784d7edd57a92f9b261e7778
#
_entry.id   77a182fc784d7edd57a92f9b261e7778
#
_cell.length_a   1.000
_cell.length_b   1.000
_cell.length_c   1.000
_cell.angle_alpha   90.00
_cell.angle_beta   90.00
_cell.angle_gamma   90.00
#
_symmetry.space_group_name_H-M   'P 1'
#
loop_
_entity.id
_entity.type
_entity.pdbx_description
1 polymer ?
#
loop_
_entity_poly.entity_id
_entity_poly.type
_entity_poly.pdbx_seq_one_letter_code
_entity_poly.pdbx_strand_id
1 'polypeptide(L)'
;MNKKPEAFFVVSNWNNDISWVKEYTEDYIIYDKSHTLPIQDKIIKPKNVGYNVWDICHFIVTNYDNLPELTAFLEGEPFDHCRRETFDKLIYNTVFTSIEDYSHVEESFVHKKSPVDGGYMEINTSWYFKEHVETYGSEVCKYFKSYNQLLDEIFYNSKYPRYIRFAPGAQYIVPRENILFYSKNFYKKLMGYVDYHRIPAEGFAIERALYYIFINRWKENPNI
;
A
#
# COMPACT_ATOMS: atom_id res chain seq x y z
N MET A 1 2.20 31.88 -0.11
CA MET A 1 2.02 30.74 -1.00
C MET A 1 2.04 29.50 -0.12
N ASN A 2 0.98 28.70 -0.13
CA ASN A 2 1.00 27.45 0.60
C ASN A 2 2.02 26.52 -0.08
N LYS A 3 2.94 25.95 0.72
CA LYS A 3 3.89 24.96 0.21
C LYS A 3 3.10 23.78 -0.33
N LYS A 4 3.38 23.33 -1.56
CA LYS A 4 2.81 22.10 -2.13
C LYS A 4 3.67 20.91 -1.70
N PRO A 5 3.10 19.68 -1.53
CA PRO A 5 3.87 18.46 -1.38
C PRO A 5 4.84 18.28 -2.56
N GLU A 6 6.02 17.75 -2.28
CA GLU A 6 7.03 17.46 -3.33
C GLU A 6 6.78 16.09 -3.98
N ALA A 7 5.98 15.24 -3.35
CA ALA A 7 5.68 13.91 -3.84
C ALA A 7 4.70 13.93 -5.02
N PHE A 8 4.95 13.04 -5.99
CA PHE A 8 3.97 12.66 -7.00
C PHE A 8 2.92 11.74 -6.37
N PHE A 9 1.62 12.06 -6.52
CA PHE A 9 0.56 11.27 -5.91
C PHE A 9 0.09 10.13 -6.83
N VAL A 10 0.05 8.93 -6.30
CA VAL A 10 -0.55 7.74 -6.90
C VAL A 10 -1.75 7.34 -6.06
N VAL A 11 -2.95 7.56 -6.58
CA VAL A 11 -4.19 7.41 -5.82
C VAL A 11 -4.98 6.21 -6.32
N SER A 12 -5.23 5.23 -5.44
CA SER A 12 -6.09 4.08 -5.71
C SER A 12 -7.53 4.42 -5.34
N ASN A 13 -8.42 4.52 -6.34
CA ASN A 13 -9.80 4.95 -6.13
C ASN A 13 -10.83 3.86 -6.43
N TRP A 14 -11.81 3.73 -5.52
CA TRP A 14 -13.03 2.96 -5.71
C TRP A 14 -14.26 3.81 -5.37
N ASN A 15 -14.75 4.60 -6.35
CA ASN A 15 -15.98 5.39 -6.23
C ASN A 15 -16.00 6.46 -5.12
N ASN A 16 -14.82 6.94 -4.68
CA ASN A 16 -14.73 8.02 -3.71
C ASN A 16 -14.62 9.38 -4.41
N ASP A 17 -14.93 10.44 -3.67
CA ASP A 17 -14.65 11.81 -4.11
C ASP A 17 -13.14 12.07 -3.98
N ILE A 18 -12.50 12.32 -5.11
CA ILE A 18 -11.07 12.59 -5.21
C ILE A 18 -10.75 14.09 -5.36
N SER A 19 -11.71 14.97 -5.10
CA SER A 19 -11.52 16.43 -5.23
C SER A 19 -10.43 16.95 -4.30
N TRP A 20 -10.22 16.31 -3.17
CA TRP A 20 -9.18 16.61 -2.20
C TRP A 20 -7.76 16.56 -2.79
N VAL A 21 -7.50 15.74 -3.82
CA VAL A 21 -6.16 15.61 -4.43
C VAL A 21 -5.67 16.96 -4.93
N LYS A 22 -6.54 17.74 -5.58
CA LYS A 22 -6.21 19.04 -6.15
C LYS A 22 -5.98 20.14 -5.10
N GLU A 23 -6.39 19.91 -3.86
CA GLU A 23 -6.07 20.81 -2.75
C GLU A 23 -4.57 20.78 -2.43
N TYR A 24 -3.90 19.64 -2.70
CA TYR A 24 -2.49 19.41 -2.39
C TYR A 24 -1.57 19.54 -3.60
N THR A 25 -1.93 18.95 -4.74
CA THR A 25 -1.00 18.84 -5.87
C THR A 25 -1.69 18.81 -7.23
N GLU A 26 -0.94 19.22 -8.27
CA GLU A 26 -1.28 18.96 -9.68
C GLU A 26 -0.50 17.74 -10.25
N ASP A 27 0.45 17.21 -9.49
CA ASP A 27 1.31 16.10 -9.89
C ASP A 27 0.77 14.78 -9.33
N TYR A 28 -0.17 14.17 -10.07
CA TYR A 28 -0.83 12.95 -9.64
C TYR A 28 -1.26 12.05 -10.80
N ILE A 29 -1.54 10.79 -10.47
CA ILE A 29 -2.26 9.83 -11.29
C ILE A 29 -3.27 9.09 -10.42
N ILE A 30 -4.45 8.79 -10.98
CA ILE A 30 -5.55 8.12 -10.28
C ILE A 30 -5.84 6.80 -10.96
N TYR A 31 -5.85 5.73 -10.20
CA TYR A 31 -6.31 4.41 -10.61
C TYR A 31 -7.79 4.26 -10.26
N ASP A 32 -8.67 4.58 -11.20
CA ASP A 32 -10.12 4.52 -11.01
C ASP A 32 -10.67 3.12 -11.34
N LYS A 33 -10.68 2.25 -10.35
CA LYS A 33 -11.20 0.87 -10.46
C LYS A 33 -12.73 0.78 -10.55
N SER A 34 -13.43 1.82 -10.15
CA SER A 34 -14.90 1.92 -10.30
C SER A 34 -15.33 2.32 -11.70
N HIS A 35 -14.42 2.89 -12.48
CA HIS A 35 -14.66 3.44 -13.81
C HIS A 35 -15.70 4.57 -13.84
N THR A 36 -15.94 5.21 -12.70
CA THR A 36 -16.96 6.28 -12.55
C THR A 36 -16.45 7.67 -12.94
N LEU A 37 -15.12 7.89 -12.84
CA LEU A 37 -14.53 9.18 -13.20
C LEU A 37 -14.52 9.40 -14.72
N PRO A 38 -14.59 10.65 -15.20
CA PRO A 38 -14.44 10.94 -16.61
C PRO A 38 -13.04 10.58 -17.11
N ILE A 39 -12.94 10.20 -18.38
CA ILE A 39 -11.64 9.90 -19.01
C ILE A 39 -10.82 11.18 -19.11
N GLN A 40 -9.63 11.19 -18.51
CA GLN A 40 -8.67 12.29 -18.52
C GLN A 40 -7.25 11.71 -18.49
N ASP A 41 -6.25 12.49 -18.91
CA ASP A 41 -4.85 12.05 -19.02
C ASP A 41 -4.25 11.50 -17.72
N LYS A 42 -4.74 11.99 -16.56
CA LYS A 42 -4.27 11.57 -15.23
C LYS A 42 -5.13 10.46 -14.59
N ILE A 43 -6.04 9.85 -15.34
CA ILE A 43 -6.93 8.81 -14.83
C ILE A 43 -6.72 7.51 -15.61
N ILE A 44 -6.24 6.49 -14.93
CA ILE A 44 -6.14 5.13 -15.44
C ILE A 44 -7.37 4.36 -14.97
N LYS A 45 -7.99 3.61 -15.87
CA LYS A 45 -9.11 2.71 -15.58
C LYS A 45 -8.67 1.25 -15.66
N PRO A 46 -8.02 0.73 -14.61
CA PRO A 46 -7.52 -0.62 -14.62
C PRO A 46 -8.64 -1.63 -14.37
N LYS A 47 -8.33 -2.87 -14.59
CA LYS A 47 -9.09 -4.01 -14.11
C LYS A 47 -9.21 -3.93 -12.57
N ASN A 48 -10.40 -4.22 -12.03
CA ASN A 48 -10.63 -4.20 -10.59
C ASN A 48 -10.11 -5.49 -9.93
N VAL A 49 -8.84 -5.52 -9.63
CA VAL A 49 -8.15 -6.63 -8.95
C VAL A 49 -7.17 -6.10 -7.89
N GLY A 50 -6.89 -6.92 -6.88
CA GLY A 50 -5.74 -6.77 -6.00
C GLY A 50 -5.73 -5.54 -5.12
N TYR A 51 -6.88 -4.93 -4.83
CA TYR A 51 -6.95 -3.70 -4.02
C TYR A 51 -5.98 -2.61 -4.53
N ASN A 52 -5.54 -1.72 -3.66
CA ASN A 52 -4.51 -0.71 -3.91
C ASN A 52 -3.11 -1.29 -4.15
N VAL A 53 -2.83 -2.50 -3.64
CA VAL A 53 -1.54 -3.20 -3.84
C VAL A 53 -1.23 -3.41 -5.32
N TRP A 54 -2.23 -3.80 -6.12
CA TRP A 54 -2.06 -3.94 -7.56
C TRP A 54 -1.67 -2.61 -8.21
N ASP A 55 -2.34 -1.52 -7.83
CA ASP A 55 -2.10 -0.18 -8.40
C ASP A 55 -0.69 0.33 -8.07
N ILE A 56 -0.26 0.15 -6.81
CA ILE A 56 1.09 0.47 -6.35
C ILE A 56 2.13 -0.27 -7.18
N CYS A 57 2.00 -1.60 -7.27
CA CYS A 57 2.94 -2.42 -8.04
C CYS A 57 2.91 -2.09 -9.53
N HIS A 58 1.73 -1.87 -10.12
CA HIS A 58 1.58 -1.48 -11.52
C HIS A 58 2.25 -0.14 -11.81
N PHE A 59 2.05 0.87 -10.96
CA PHE A 59 2.71 2.16 -11.10
C PHE A 59 4.24 2.01 -11.07
N ILE A 60 4.76 1.29 -10.07
CA ILE A 60 6.20 1.05 -9.95
C ILE A 60 6.74 0.32 -11.18
N VAL A 61 6.11 -0.77 -11.62
CA VAL A 61 6.56 -1.55 -12.78
C VAL A 61 6.53 -0.72 -14.06
N THR A 62 5.49 0.07 -14.27
CA THR A 62 5.32 0.86 -15.50
C THR A 62 6.32 2.00 -15.57
N ASN A 63 6.63 2.60 -14.43
CA ASN A 63 7.50 3.79 -14.36
C ASN A 63 8.90 3.47 -13.81
N TYR A 64 9.30 2.22 -13.68
CA TYR A 64 10.50 1.79 -12.95
C TYR A 64 11.76 2.54 -13.36
N ASP A 65 11.92 2.80 -14.65
CA ASP A 65 13.08 3.48 -15.22
C ASP A 65 12.98 5.02 -15.15
N ASN A 66 11.79 5.55 -14.78
CA ASN A 66 11.47 6.99 -14.74
C ASN A 66 10.60 7.35 -13.52
N LEU A 67 10.84 6.71 -12.38
CA LEU A 67 10.11 7.00 -11.14
C LEU A 67 10.32 8.47 -10.71
N PRO A 68 9.30 9.13 -10.16
CA PRO A 68 9.47 10.41 -9.46
C PRO A 68 10.49 10.30 -8.32
N GLU A 69 11.16 11.40 -7.96
CA GLU A 69 12.10 11.43 -6.82
C GLU A 69 11.41 11.01 -5.52
N LEU A 70 10.13 11.34 -5.39
CA LEU A 70 9.32 11.04 -4.24
C LEU A 70 7.91 10.67 -4.71
N THR A 71 7.37 9.55 -4.25
CA THR A 71 6.02 9.07 -4.59
C THR A 71 5.18 8.93 -3.34
N ALA A 72 3.98 9.50 -3.33
CA ALA A 72 2.97 9.26 -2.30
C ALA A 72 1.93 8.26 -2.82
N PHE A 73 1.92 7.05 -2.29
CA PHE A 73 0.86 6.07 -2.50
C PHE A 73 -0.28 6.33 -1.53
N LEU A 74 -1.50 6.52 -2.03
CA LEU A 74 -2.65 6.97 -1.25
C LEU A 74 -3.93 6.25 -1.69
N GLU A 75 -4.90 6.16 -0.78
CA GLU A 75 -6.26 5.74 -1.12
C GLU A 75 -7.11 6.91 -1.62
N GLY A 76 -8.23 6.59 -2.29
CA GLY A 76 -9.21 7.57 -2.73
C GLY A 76 -9.89 8.31 -1.58
N GLU A 77 -9.98 7.66 -0.41
CA GLU A 77 -10.43 8.25 0.86
C GLU A 77 -9.35 8.06 1.94
N PRO A 78 -8.27 8.87 1.91
CA PRO A 78 -7.13 8.69 2.81
C PRO A 78 -7.48 8.95 4.29
N PHE A 79 -8.59 9.62 4.53
CA PHE A 79 -9.02 10.03 5.87
C PHE A 79 -9.74 8.92 6.63
N ASP A 80 -10.09 7.81 6.00
CA ASP A 80 -10.63 6.61 6.66
C ASP A 80 -9.62 5.96 7.61
N HIS A 81 -8.32 6.13 7.34
CA HIS A 81 -7.24 5.52 8.12
C HIS A 81 -6.30 6.52 8.79
N CYS A 82 -6.46 7.81 8.49
CA CYS A 82 -5.61 8.86 9.05
C CYS A 82 -6.41 10.16 9.18
N ARG A 83 -6.50 10.72 10.37
CA ARG A 83 -7.18 12.00 10.55
C ARG A 83 -6.55 13.07 9.69
N ARG A 84 -7.39 13.99 9.17
CA ARG A 84 -6.94 15.06 8.27
C ARG A 84 -5.79 15.87 8.87
N GLU A 85 -5.84 16.20 10.17
CA GLU A 85 -4.79 16.97 10.84
C GLU A 85 -3.44 16.21 10.89
N THR A 86 -3.47 14.87 10.97
CA THR A 86 -2.27 14.04 10.94
C THR A 86 -1.78 13.91 9.50
N PHE A 87 -2.66 13.67 8.55
CA PHE A 87 -2.34 13.64 7.12
C PHE A 87 -1.67 14.96 6.66
N ASP A 88 -2.26 16.11 7.01
CA ASP A 88 -1.76 17.45 6.67
C ASP A 88 -0.34 17.72 7.20
N LYS A 89 0.04 17.09 8.31
CA LYS A 89 1.40 17.18 8.85
C LYS A 89 2.38 16.29 8.10
N LEU A 90 1.95 15.10 7.69
CA LEU A 90 2.82 14.06 7.12
C LEU A 90 3.03 14.23 5.62
N ILE A 91 2.02 14.69 4.88
CA ILE A 91 2.03 14.70 3.40
C ILE A 91 3.12 15.60 2.79
N TYR A 92 3.69 16.50 3.56
CA TYR A 92 4.80 17.40 3.14
C TYR A 92 6.18 16.85 3.47
N ASN A 93 6.29 15.64 4.03
CA ASN A 93 7.57 15.02 4.28
C ASN A 93 8.28 14.66 2.97
N THR A 94 9.61 14.79 2.97
CA THR A 94 10.48 14.50 1.80
C THR A 94 11.34 13.25 2.00
N VAL A 95 11.02 12.47 3.02
CA VAL A 95 11.68 11.20 3.36
C VAL A 95 10.63 10.11 3.45
N PHE A 96 11.07 8.85 3.53
CA PHE A 96 10.12 7.76 3.78
C PHE A 96 9.22 8.09 4.96
N THR A 97 7.92 8.04 4.71
CA THR A 97 6.90 8.33 5.73
C THR A 97 5.75 7.34 5.59
N SER A 98 5.42 6.68 6.69
CA SER A 98 4.19 5.92 6.85
C SER A 98 3.09 6.89 7.25
N ILE A 99 2.05 7.02 6.42
CA ILE A 99 0.90 7.88 6.69
C ILE A 99 -0.11 7.05 7.48
N GLU A 100 0.03 7.09 8.78
CA GLU A 100 -0.75 6.29 9.72
C GLU A 100 -1.11 7.10 10.97
N ASP A 101 -2.25 6.79 11.57
CA ASP A 101 -2.73 7.42 12.81
C ASP A 101 -3.37 6.37 13.71
N TYR A 102 -2.60 5.87 14.67
CA TYR A 102 -3.10 4.86 15.61
C TYR A 102 -4.40 5.27 16.30
N SER A 103 -4.55 6.53 16.63
CA SER A 103 -5.73 7.03 17.36
C SER A 103 -7.00 7.07 16.51
N HIS A 104 -6.87 6.93 15.20
CA HIS A 104 -7.99 6.89 14.26
C HIS A 104 -8.44 5.46 13.93
N VAL A 105 -7.65 4.45 14.29
CA VAL A 105 -8.00 3.05 14.05
C VAL A 105 -9.03 2.59 15.10
N GLU A 106 -10.11 1.94 14.64
CA GLU A 106 -11.18 1.46 15.50
C GLU A 106 -10.68 0.63 16.69
N GLU A 107 -11.26 0.85 17.87
CA GLU A 107 -10.91 0.11 19.10
C GLU A 107 -11.22 -1.38 19.04
N SER A 108 -12.10 -1.81 18.11
CA SER A 108 -12.51 -3.20 17.91
C SER A 108 -11.38 -4.12 17.42
N PHE A 109 -10.27 -3.58 16.90
CA PHE A 109 -9.12 -4.38 16.51
C PHE A 109 -8.36 -4.89 17.73
N VAL A 110 -8.73 -6.06 18.23
CA VAL A 110 -8.17 -6.73 19.41
C VAL A 110 -6.65 -6.95 19.33
N HIS A 111 -6.09 -6.85 18.13
CA HIS A 111 -4.69 -7.18 17.84
C HIS A 111 -3.79 -5.97 17.63
N LYS A 112 -4.30 -4.76 17.74
CA LYS A 112 -3.53 -3.55 17.51
C LYS A 112 -2.60 -3.21 18.68
N LYS A 113 -1.50 -2.57 18.36
CA LYS A 113 -0.56 -2.00 19.33
C LYS A 113 -0.08 -0.63 18.82
N SER A 114 -0.03 0.36 19.69
CA SER A 114 0.61 1.64 19.40
C SER A 114 2.11 1.54 19.67
N PRO A 115 2.99 1.77 18.68
CA PRO A 115 4.39 2.06 18.94
C PRO A 115 4.56 3.44 19.59
N VAL A 116 5.76 3.69 20.11
CA VAL A 116 6.09 4.95 20.84
C VAL A 116 5.92 6.19 19.95
N ASP A 117 6.08 6.05 18.64
CA ASP A 117 5.95 7.14 17.66
C ASP A 117 4.51 7.35 17.15
N GLY A 118 3.52 6.70 17.77
CA GLY A 118 2.10 6.87 17.42
C GLY A 118 1.62 6.13 16.19
N GLY A 119 2.46 5.30 15.55
CA GLY A 119 2.06 4.48 14.40
C GLY A 119 1.16 3.31 14.77
N TYR A 120 0.87 2.45 13.79
CA TYR A 120 -0.02 1.31 13.94
C TYR A 120 0.75 -0.02 13.82
N MET A 121 0.41 -0.97 14.70
CA MET A 121 0.93 -2.33 14.66
C MET A 121 -0.16 -3.34 14.99
N GLU A 122 -0.14 -4.50 14.33
CA GLU A 122 -0.98 -5.64 14.71
C GLU A 122 -0.14 -6.88 15.05
N ILE A 123 -0.73 -7.83 15.81
CA ILE A 123 -0.09 -9.13 16.06
C ILE A 123 -0.11 -9.94 14.76
N ASN A 124 1.02 -10.56 14.44
CA ASN A 124 1.15 -11.45 13.27
C ASN A 124 0.41 -12.78 13.51
N THR A 125 -0.87 -12.79 13.27
CA THR A 125 -1.75 -13.97 13.32
C THR A 125 -2.19 -14.44 11.94
N SER A 126 -1.93 -13.62 10.91
CA SER A 126 -2.42 -13.89 9.54
C SER A 126 -3.93 -14.09 9.45
N TRP A 127 -4.71 -13.47 10.35
CA TRP A 127 -6.15 -13.66 10.54
C TRP A 127 -6.95 -13.45 9.24
N TYR A 128 -6.53 -12.54 8.40
CA TYR A 128 -7.20 -12.17 7.16
C TYR A 128 -7.27 -13.32 6.14
N PHE A 129 -6.33 -14.25 6.11
CA PHE A 129 -6.43 -15.42 5.21
C PHE A 129 -7.64 -16.29 5.57
N LYS A 130 -7.84 -16.57 6.85
CA LYS A 130 -8.97 -17.36 7.32
C LYS A 130 -10.29 -16.61 7.13
N GLU A 131 -10.35 -15.36 7.57
CA GLU A 131 -11.55 -14.53 7.51
C GLU A 131 -12.01 -14.30 6.07
N HIS A 132 -11.08 -14.05 5.12
CA HIS A 132 -11.43 -13.89 3.71
C HIS A 132 -12.02 -15.16 3.12
N VAL A 133 -11.41 -16.32 3.39
CA VAL A 133 -11.94 -17.59 2.90
C VAL A 133 -13.31 -17.90 3.50
N GLU A 134 -13.52 -17.62 4.77
CA GLU A 134 -14.81 -17.81 5.45
C GLU A 134 -15.90 -16.87 4.91
N THR A 135 -15.52 -15.63 4.54
CA THR A 135 -16.48 -14.61 4.09
C THR A 135 -16.78 -14.69 2.59
N TYR A 136 -15.76 -14.94 1.77
CA TYR A 136 -15.85 -14.80 0.31
C TYR A 136 -15.57 -16.09 -0.48
N GLY A 137 -15.24 -17.20 0.19
CA GLY A 137 -14.93 -18.48 -0.46
C GLY A 137 -13.43 -18.71 -0.68
N SER A 138 -13.06 -19.91 -1.11
CA SER A 138 -11.65 -20.30 -1.26
C SER A 138 -10.91 -19.62 -2.41
N GLU A 139 -11.61 -19.07 -3.38
CA GLU A 139 -11.08 -18.42 -4.57
C GLU A 139 -10.34 -17.12 -4.26
N VAL A 140 -10.55 -16.52 -3.09
CA VAL A 140 -9.87 -15.30 -2.65
C VAL A 140 -8.49 -15.54 -2.02
N CYS A 141 -8.04 -16.79 -1.93
CA CYS A 141 -6.76 -17.18 -1.33
C CYS A 141 -6.09 -18.26 -2.18
N LYS A 142 -5.10 -17.90 -2.97
CA LYS A 142 -4.51 -18.78 -3.98
C LYS A 142 -3.09 -19.22 -3.68
N TYR A 143 -2.25 -18.32 -3.18
CA TYR A 143 -0.80 -18.52 -3.13
C TYR A 143 -0.28 -18.80 -1.72
N PHE A 144 -0.81 -18.12 -0.72
CA PHE A 144 -0.31 -18.18 0.66
C PHE A 144 -1.42 -18.47 1.65
N LYS A 145 -1.06 -19.08 2.78
CA LYS A 145 -1.96 -19.32 3.92
C LYS A 145 -1.55 -18.54 5.16
N SER A 146 -0.43 -17.82 5.09
CA SER A 146 0.05 -16.97 6.17
C SER A 146 0.99 -15.89 5.66
N TYR A 147 1.13 -14.82 6.45
CA TYR A 147 2.07 -13.74 6.20
C TYR A 147 3.52 -14.24 6.13
N ASN A 148 3.88 -15.21 7.00
CA ASN A 148 5.22 -15.77 7.02
C ASN A 148 5.57 -16.50 5.71
N GLN A 149 4.61 -17.20 5.09
CA GLN A 149 4.82 -17.82 3.77
C GLN A 149 5.08 -16.79 2.68
N LEU A 150 4.38 -15.65 2.71
CA LEU A 150 4.70 -14.54 1.79
C LEU A 150 6.11 -14.04 2.03
N LEU A 151 6.52 -13.81 3.30
CA LEU A 151 7.87 -13.32 3.60
C LEU A 151 8.96 -14.28 3.12
N ASP A 152 8.78 -15.60 3.31
CA ASP A 152 9.72 -16.62 2.81
C ASP A 152 9.83 -16.64 1.29
N GLU A 153 8.73 -16.37 0.60
CA GLU A 153 8.71 -16.33 -0.85
C GLU A 153 9.41 -15.09 -1.40
N ILE A 154 9.16 -13.91 -0.83
CA ILE A 154 9.64 -12.65 -1.42
C ILE A 154 11.00 -12.19 -0.88
N PHE A 155 11.42 -12.65 0.31
CA PHE A 155 12.66 -12.21 0.94
C PHE A 155 13.63 -13.35 1.23
N TYR A 156 14.91 -13.03 1.19
CA TYR A 156 15.97 -13.94 1.60
C TYR A 156 16.23 -13.81 3.11
N ASN A 157 16.12 -14.92 3.86
CA ASN A 157 16.36 -14.97 5.31
C ASN A 157 15.55 -13.95 6.11
N SER A 158 14.28 -13.73 5.75
CA SER A 158 13.37 -12.88 6.51
C SER A 158 13.19 -13.40 7.94
N LYS A 159 12.98 -12.47 8.88
CA LYS A 159 12.58 -12.80 10.25
C LYS A 159 11.09 -12.50 10.41
N TYR A 160 10.36 -13.43 11.03
CA TYR A 160 8.93 -13.24 11.25
C TYR A 160 8.70 -12.26 12.41
N PRO A 161 8.13 -11.09 12.15
CA PRO A 161 7.83 -10.14 13.22
C PRO A 161 6.66 -10.67 14.07
N ARG A 162 6.77 -10.55 15.40
CA ARG A 162 5.63 -10.79 16.29
C ARG A 162 4.55 -9.74 16.13
N TYR A 163 4.95 -8.49 15.89
CA TYR A 163 4.08 -7.37 15.57
C TYR A 163 4.47 -6.84 14.20
N ILE A 164 3.49 -6.69 13.34
CA ILE A 164 3.64 -6.16 12.00
C ILE A 164 3.28 -4.68 12.02
N ARG A 165 4.22 -3.80 11.68
CA ARG A 165 3.95 -2.39 11.44
C ARG A 165 3.58 -2.18 9.98
N PHE A 166 2.52 -1.43 9.73
CA PHE A 166 2.11 -1.02 8.39
C PHE A 166 1.17 0.19 8.47
N ALA A 167 1.03 0.94 7.39
CA ALA A 167 -0.02 1.94 7.26
C ALA A 167 -1.28 1.26 6.71
N PRO A 168 -2.41 1.26 7.45
CA PRO A 168 -3.69 0.83 6.90
C PRO A 168 -4.01 1.60 5.62
N GLY A 169 -4.53 0.90 4.60
CA GLY A 169 -4.73 1.48 3.28
C GLY A 169 -3.45 1.65 2.45
N ALA A 170 -2.32 1.09 2.90
CA ALA A 170 -1.02 1.14 2.21
C ALA A 170 -0.57 2.57 1.88
N GLN A 171 -0.77 3.52 2.80
CA GLN A 171 -0.51 4.93 2.59
C GLN A 171 0.93 5.29 2.98
N TYR A 172 1.77 5.61 1.99
CA TYR A 172 3.21 5.86 2.19
C TYR A 172 3.72 6.96 1.29
N ILE A 173 4.67 7.77 1.80
CA ILE A 173 5.57 8.58 1.00
C ILE A 173 6.88 7.82 0.86
N VAL A 174 7.31 7.55 -0.37
CA VAL A 174 8.44 6.66 -0.64
C VAL A 174 9.43 7.34 -1.58
N PRO A 175 10.68 7.57 -1.13
CA PRO A 175 11.78 8.01 -1.99
C PRO A 175 12.07 6.99 -3.09
N ARG A 176 12.49 7.47 -4.27
CA ARG A 176 12.85 6.64 -5.42
C ARG A 176 13.84 5.54 -5.08
N GLU A 177 14.90 5.88 -4.35
CA GLU A 177 15.95 4.94 -3.97
C GLU A 177 15.41 3.78 -3.12
N ASN A 178 14.38 4.00 -2.31
CA ASN A 178 13.75 2.94 -1.54
C ASN A 178 12.99 1.96 -2.44
N ILE A 179 12.34 2.46 -3.50
CA ILE A 179 11.68 1.62 -4.48
C ILE A 179 12.72 0.83 -5.30
N LEU A 180 13.78 1.51 -5.76
CA LEU A 180 14.82 0.90 -6.60
C LEU A 180 15.74 -0.08 -5.86
N PHE A 181 15.60 -0.22 -4.54
CA PHE A 181 16.31 -1.26 -3.78
C PHE A 181 15.92 -2.67 -4.21
N TYR A 182 14.67 -2.86 -4.66
CA TYR A 182 14.18 -4.11 -5.20
C TYR A 182 14.08 -4.04 -6.72
N SER A 183 14.26 -5.18 -7.38
CA SER A 183 14.19 -5.27 -8.84
C SER A 183 12.78 -4.98 -9.38
N LYS A 184 12.71 -4.57 -10.64
CA LYS A 184 11.42 -4.45 -11.36
C LYS A 184 10.64 -5.77 -11.33
N ASN A 185 11.36 -6.90 -11.38
CA ASN A 185 10.75 -8.22 -11.36
C ASN A 185 10.12 -8.57 -10.01
N PHE A 186 10.70 -8.11 -8.91
CA PHE A 186 10.11 -8.22 -7.57
C PHE A 186 8.70 -7.64 -7.53
N TYR A 187 8.51 -6.41 -8.01
CA TYR A 187 7.19 -5.76 -8.04
C TYR A 187 6.22 -6.43 -9.03
N LYS A 188 6.72 -6.93 -10.17
CA LYS A 188 5.89 -7.74 -11.09
C LYS A 188 5.37 -9.00 -10.40
N LYS A 189 6.19 -9.64 -9.60
CA LYS A 189 5.79 -10.85 -8.88
C LYS A 189 4.78 -10.55 -7.78
N LEU A 190 4.97 -9.49 -7.00
CA LEU A 190 3.97 -9.02 -6.03
C LEU A 190 2.62 -8.73 -6.70
N MET A 191 2.65 -8.01 -7.84
CA MET A 191 1.45 -7.73 -8.63
C MET A 191 0.76 -9.03 -9.07
N GLY A 192 1.52 -10.03 -9.52
CA GLY A 192 1.03 -11.32 -9.95
C GLY A 192 0.31 -12.11 -8.86
N TYR A 193 0.70 -11.94 -7.59
CA TYR A 193 0.01 -12.59 -6.46
C TYR A 193 -1.38 -12.03 -6.19
N VAL A 194 -1.71 -10.87 -6.69
CA VAL A 194 -3.01 -10.21 -6.48
C VAL A 194 -3.82 -10.00 -7.77
N ASP A 195 -3.27 -10.33 -8.95
CA ASP A 195 -3.90 -10.08 -10.26
C ASP A 195 -4.94 -11.15 -10.68
N TYR A 196 -5.58 -11.81 -9.73
CA TYR A 196 -6.52 -12.88 -10.05
C TYR A 196 -7.94 -12.65 -9.47
N HIS A 197 -8.07 -11.84 -8.44
CA HIS A 197 -9.34 -11.57 -7.80
C HIS A 197 -9.46 -10.11 -7.37
N ARG A 198 -10.69 -9.60 -7.22
CA ARG A 198 -10.95 -8.24 -6.74
C ARG A 198 -10.43 -8.02 -5.33
N ILE A 199 -10.66 -9.00 -4.46
CA ILE A 199 -10.36 -8.96 -3.02
C ILE A 199 -9.49 -10.15 -2.59
N PRO A 200 -8.25 -10.32 -3.12
CA PRO A 200 -7.40 -11.44 -2.74
C PRO A 200 -6.88 -11.29 -1.31
N ALA A 201 -6.85 -12.36 -0.53
CA ALA A 201 -6.27 -12.33 0.84
C ALA A 201 -4.78 -11.97 0.83
N GLU A 202 -4.08 -12.31 -0.26
CA GLU A 202 -2.69 -11.91 -0.50
C GLU A 202 -2.51 -10.39 -0.54
N GLY A 203 -3.54 -9.63 -0.93
CA GLY A 203 -3.51 -8.17 -0.90
C GLY A 203 -3.26 -7.63 0.50
N PHE A 204 -3.95 -8.18 1.51
CA PHE A 204 -3.72 -7.83 2.92
C PHE A 204 -2.33 -8.21 3.41
N ALA A 205 -1.82 -9.37 2.97
CA ALA A 205 -0.48 -9.80 3.33
C ALA A 205 0.59 -8.89 2.74
N ILE A 206 0.45 -8.50 1.46
CA ILE A 206 1.40 -7.62 0.80
C ILE A 206 1.30 -6.19 1.37
N GLU A 207 0.10 -5.68 1.65
CA GLU A 207 -0.08 -4.39 2.34
C GLU A 207 0.77 -4.31 3.61
N ARG A 208 0.74 -5.36 4.42
CA ARG A 208 1.53 -5.47 5.65
C ARG A 208 3.04 -5.62 5.40
N ALA A 209 3.43 -6.13 4.24
CA ALA A 209 4.83 -6.23 3.84
C ALA A 209 5.38 -4.92 3.28
N LEU A 210 4.54 -4.02 2.75
CA LEU A 210 4.96 -2.78 2.10
C LEU A 210 5.81 -1.88 3.01
N TYR A 211 5.49 -1.79 4.30
CA TYR A 211 6.33 -1.05 5.24
C TYR A 211 7.78 -1.56 5.22
N TYR A 212 7.97 -2.88 5.33
CA TYR A 212 9.29 -3.52 5.36
C TYR A 212 9.99 -3.46 3.99
N ILE A 213 9.22 -3.50 2.92
CA ILE A 213 9.72 -3.29 1.55
C ILE A 213 10.28 -1.86 1.43
N PHE A 214 9.50 -0.85 1.78
CA PHE A 214 9.88 0.55 1.59
C PHE A 214 10.95 1.06 2.55
N ILE A 215 11.20 0.38 3.68
CA ILE A 215 12.36 0.65 4.53
C ILE A 215 13.58 -0.23 4.20
N ASN A 216 13.51 -1.04 3.13
CA ASN A 216 14.59 -1.91 2.66
C ASN A 216 15.07 -2.90 3.74
N ARG A 217 14.12 -3.47 4.51
CA ARG A 217 14.41 -4.26 5.71
C ARG A 217 15.14 -5.56 5.41
N TRP A 218 14.80 -6.23 4.32
CA TRP A 218 15.35 -7.51 3.92
C TRP A 218 15.75 -7.49 2.45
N LYS A 219 16.65 -8.38 2.07
CA LYS A 219 17.02 -8.54 0.66
C LYS A 219 15.96 -9.34 -0.09
N GLU A 220 15.80 -9.00 -1.36
CA GLU A 220 14.99 -9.77 -2.30
C GLU A 220 15.45 -11.24 -2.34
N ASN A 221 14.52 -12.17 -2.43
CA ASN A 221 14.83 -13.56 -2.69
C ASN A 221 15.43 -13.70 -4.10
N PRO A 222 16.65 -14.21 -4.28
CA PRO A 222 17.31 -14.27 -5.59
C PRO A 222 16.61 -15.19 -6.60
N ASN A 223 15.64 -15.98 -6.16
CA ASN A 223 14.87 -16.88 -7.02
C ASN A 223 13.57 -16.26 -7.54
N ILE A 224 13.33 -14.99 -7.28
CA ILE A 224 12.17 -14.22 -7.73
C ILE A 224 12.34 -13.68 -9.16
#